data_a8d93760932774e816e6edecaaf618f1
#
_entry.id   a8d93760932774e816e6edecaaf618f1
#
_cell.length_a   1.000
_cell.length_b   1.000
_cell.length_c   1.000
_cell.angle_alpha   90.00
_cell.angle_beta   90.00
_cell.angle_gamma   90.00
#
_symmetry.space_group_name_H-M   'P 1'
#
loop_
_entity.id
_entity.type
_entity.pdbx_description
1 polymer ?
#
loop_
_entity_poly.entity_id
_entity_poly.type
_entity_poly.pdbx_seq_one_letter_code
_entity_poly.pdbx_strand_id
1 'polypeptide(L)'
;MKTFKAEINKIILGLASVGLLILLMLPASLSANHFRYGTMSWEPISDNGTHVTIRLKMVNGWRTAYNNFLKTVGSRNSTWVDIIWGDGNAAESVDLRTISIDSTTGSSLTEMGVWSSSVWTTGVTHSYPDNGTTEYVAYWTGGDRISGIKNGLSNKSWRGETKVNIGGTYDGNVSPVSAVPPIVKVQDNTTDNFMYQVVATDAIGDNLSYRWGT
;
A
#
# COMPACT_ATOMS: atom_id res chain seq x y z
N MET A 1 25.26 57.63 26.04
CA MET A 1 25.79 56.66 25.08
C MET A 1 25.67 55.18 25.55
N LYS A 2 25.89 54.87 26.82
CA LYS A 2 25.78 53.48 27.34
C LYS A 2 24.33 52.89 27.32
N THR A 3 23.33 53.71 27.63
CA THR A 3 21.89 53.32 27.65
C THR A 3 21.33 53.01 26.27
N PHE A 4 21.71 53.79 25.25
CA PHE A 4 21.25 53.58 23.89
C PHE A 4 21.79 52.23 23.29
N LYS A 5 23.04 51.87 23.59
CA LYS A 5 23.63 50.59 23.16
C LYS A 5 22.97 49.38 23.82
N ALA A 6 22.51 49.52 25.09
CA ALA A 6 21.81 48.47 25.79
C ALA A 6 20.41 48.23 25.22
N GLU A 7 19.69 49.25 24.79
CA GLU A 7 18.37 49.10 24.18
C GLU A 7 18.44 48.46 22.77
N ILE A 8 19.44 48.81 21.95
CA ILE A 8 19.67 48.18 20.68
C ILE A 8 19.97 46.69 20.85
N ASN A 9 20.79 46.32 21.82
CA ASN A 9 21.07 44.88 22.07
C ASN A 9 19.83 44.06 22.46
N LYS A 10 18.92 44.65 23.24
CA LYS A 10 17.64 43.99 23.59
C LYS A 10 16.75 43.77 22.35
N ILE A 11 16.69 44.76 21.47
CA ILE A 11 15.91 44.65 20.22
C ILE A 11 16.50 43.58 19.31
N ILE A 12 17.82 43.54 19.17
CA ILE A 12 18.51 42.51 18.34
C ILE A 12 18.28 41.12 18.93
N LEU A 13 18.37 40.94 20.24
CA LEU A 13 18.14 39.68 20.93
C LEU A 13 16.67 39.25 20.79
N GLY A 14 15.72 40.16 20.86
CA GLY A 14 14.29 39.88 20.64
C GLY A 14 14.01 39.42 19.20
N LEU A 15 14.58 40.12 18.21
CA LEU A 15 14.43 39.74 16.80
C LEU A 15 15.09 38.38 16.49
N ALA A 16 16.24 38.11 17.09
CA ALA A 16 16.91 36.79 16.94
C ALA A 16 16.08 35.66 17.56
N SER A 17 15.44 35.90 18.72
CA SER A 17 14.58 34.93 19.37
C SER A 17 13.31 34.63 18.56
N VAL A 18 12.69 35.66 17.98
CA VAL A 18 11.50 35.51 17.13
C VAL A 18 11.89 34.79 15.82
N GLY A 19 13.03 35.12 15.23
CA GLY A 19 13.54 34.44 14.04
C GLY A 19 13.80 32.96 14.28
N LEU A 20 14.38 32.60 15.44
CA LEU A 20 14.62 31.21 15.83
C LEU A 20 13.29 30.46 16.06
N LEU A 21 12.30 31.13 16.68
CA LEU A 21 10.98 30.53 16.92
C LEU A 21 10.23 30.26 15.60
N ILE A 22 10.33 31.18 14.63
CA ILE A 22 9.74 31.00 13.29
C ILE A 22 10.45 29.85 12.55
N LEU A 23 11.76 29.71 12.67
CA LEU A 23 12.53 28.63 12.08
C LEU A 23 12.15 27.25 12.66
N LEU A 24 11.84 27.19 13.94
CA LEU A 24 11.36 25.97 14.63
C LEU A 24 9.90 25.64 14.29
N MET A 25 9.13 26.60 13.80
CA MET A 25 7.74 26.41 13.39
C MET A 25 7.60 26.11 11.88
N LEU A 26 8.69 26.12 11.12
CA LEU A 26 8.63 25.62 9.75
C LEU A 26 8.28 24.15 9.82
N PRO A 27 7.12 23.72 9.26
CA PRO A 27 6.82 22.32 9.20
C PRO A 27 7.97 21.66 8.43
N ALA A 28 8.74 20.83 9.11
CA ALA A 28 9.55 19.87 8.38
C ALA A 28 8.54 19.12 7.53
N SER A 29 8.54 19.34 6.23
CA SER A 29 7.80 18.54 5.29
C SER A 29 8.39 17.13 5.44
N LEU A 30 7.80 16.35 6.35
CA LEU A 30 8.01 14.93 6.43
C LEU A 30 7.54 14.41 5.08
N SER A 31 8.46 14.33 4.14
CA SER A 31 8.22 13.72 2.85
C SER A 31 7.93 12.25 3.13
N ALA A 32 6.65 11.95 3.27
CA ALA A 32 6.14 10.61 3.48
C ALA A 32 6.26 9.86 2.15
N ASN A 33 7.41 9.28 1.89
CA ASN A 33 7.81 8.59 0.66
C ASN A 33 7.96 7.11 0.92
N HIS A 34 6.86 6.40 1.15
CA HIS A 34 7.01 5.06 1.70
C HIS A 34 6.36 3.94 0.90
N PHE A 35 5.25 4.18 0.20
CA PHE A 35 4.58 3.15 -0.60
C PHE A 35 5.25 2.99 -1.97
N ARG A 36 5.54 1.75 -2.34
CA ARG A 36 6.24 1.40 -3.58
C ARG A 36 5.41 0.56 -4.54
N TYR A 37 4.65 -0.41 -4.00
CA TYR A 37 4.02 -1.46 -4.78
C TYR A 37 2.89 -2.11 -3.98
N GLY A 38 1.88 -2.62 -4.68
CA GLY A 38 0.84 -3.45 -4.08
C GLY A 38 0.15 -4.32 -5.11
N THR A 39 -0.15 -5.54 -4.72
CA THR A 39 -1.02 -6.46 -5.47
C THR A 39 -2.11 -6.97 -4.56
N MET A 40 -3.26 -7.26 -5.16
CA MET A 40 -4.40 -7.89 -4.49
C MET A 40 -4.85 -9.07 -5.33
N SER A 41 -5.25 -10.14 -4.66
CA SER A 41 -5.86 -11.31 -5.26
C SER A 41 -6.88 -11.92 -4.30
N TRP A 42 -7.84 -12.67 -4.81
CA TRP A 42 -8.82 -13.34 -3.97
C TRP A 42 -9.15 -14.73 -4.51
N GLU A 43 -9.66 -15.57 -3.63
CA GLU A 43 -10.14 -16.91 -3.92
C GLU A 43 -11.44 -17.17 -3.13
N PRO A 44 -12.43 -17.85 -3.69
CA PRO A 44 -13.60 -18.28 -2.92
C PRO A 44 -13.18 -19.40 -1.95
N ILE A 45 -13.73 -19.38 -0.74
CA ILE A 45 -13.47 -20.41 0.27
C ILE A 45 -14.75 -21.14 0.69
N SER A 46 -15.91 -20.56 0.48
CA SER A 46 -17.20 -21.21 0.65
C SER A 46 -18.30 -20.49 -0.12
N ASP A 47 -19.27 -21.25 -0.54
CA ASP A 47 -20.52 -20.80 -1.13
C ASP A 47 -21.68 -21.57 -0.47
N ASN A 48 -22.71 -20.87 -0.03
CA ASN A 48 -23.89 -21.46 0.58
C ASN A 48 -25.18 -21.21 -0.22
N GLY A 49 -25.04 -20.72 -1.46
CA GLY A 49 -26.13 -20.40 -2.37
C GLY A 49 -26.83 -19.06 -2.10
N THR A 50 -26.45 -18.34 -1.04
CA THR A 50 -26.92 -16.99 -0.72
C THR A 50 -25.78 -16.02 -0.47
N HIS A 51 -24.61 -16.53 -0.14
CA HIS A 51 -23.40 -15.76 0.10
C HIS A 51 -22.17 -16.55 -0.36
N VAL A 52 -21.27 -15.86 -1.02
CA VAL A 52 -19.93 -16.38 -1.34
C VAL A 52 -18.93 -15.73 -0.40
N THR A 53 -18.23 -16.54 0.39
CA THR A 53 -17.14 -16.07 1.24
C THR A 53 -15.84 -16.21 0.49
N ILE A 54 -15.10 -15.11 0.37
CA ILE A 54 -13.79 -15.09 -0.25
C ILE A 54 -12.69 -14.93 0.79
N ARG A 55 -11.46 -15.28 0.41
CA ARG A 55 -10.24 -14.86 1.08
C ARG A 55 -9.51 -13.86 0.19
N LEU A 56 -9.38 -12.63 0.66
CA LEU A 56 -8.60 -11.59 0.01
C LEU A 56 -7.15 -11.66 0.52
N LYS A 57 -6.21 -11.66 -0.40
CA LYS A 57 -4.77 -11.59 -0.13
C LYS A 57 -4.19 -10.30 -0.70
N MET A 58 -3.21 -9.73 -0.04
CA MET A 58 -2.53 -8.52 -0.47
C MET A 58 -1.06 -8.58 -0.11
N VAL A 59 -0.20 -8.20 -1.05
CA VAL A 59 1.23 -8.01 -0.82
C VAL A 59 1.61 -6.58 -1.18
N ASN A 60 2.31 -5.92 -0.26
CA ASN A 60 2.70 -4.53 -0.41
C ASN A 60 4.20 -4.35 -0.26
N GLY A 61 4.76 -3.43 -1.05
CA GLY A 61 6.14 -2.99 -0.94
C GLY A 61 6.24 -1.61 -0.32
N TRP A 62 7.11 -1.46 0.67
CA TRP A 62 7.33 -0.25 1.45
C TRP A 62 8.80 0.13 1.50
N ARG A 63 9.11 1.40 1.76
CA ARG A 63 10.46 1.80 2.16
C ARG A 63 10.73 1.28 3.58
N THR A 64 11.76 0.44 3.74
CA THR A 64 12.11 -0.20 5.03
C THR A 64 12.29 0.79 6.17
N ALA A 65 12.86 1.96 5.88
CA ALA A 65 13.11 3.00 6.89
C ALA A 65 11.84 3.70 7.40
N TYR A 66 10.68 3.46 6.77
CA TYR A 66 9.45 4.18 7.10
C TYR A 66 8.90 3.83 8.49
N ASN A 67 8.89 2.56 8.85
CA ASN A 67 8.37 2.12 10.15
C ASN A 67 9.22 0.98 10.73
N ASN A 68 9.21 0.84 12.06
CA ASN A 68 10.03 -0.15 12.75
C ASN A 68 9.63 -1.59 12.43
N PHE A 69 8.33 -1.89 12.27
CA PHE A 69 7.90 -3.25 11.92
C PHE A 69 8.41 -3.70 10.54
N LEU A 70 8.70 -2.77 9.64
CA LEU A 70 9.25 -3.05 8.32
C LEU A 70 10.74 -3.46 8.34
N LYS A 71 11.41 -3.31 9.48
CA LYS A 71 12.86 -3.59 9.64
C LYS A 71 13.17 -5.01 10.10
N THR A 72 12.14 -5.81 10.39
CA THR A 72 12.32 -7.18 10.89
C THR A 72 11.30 -8.10 10.26
N VAL A 73 11.76 -9.17 9.61
CA VAL A 73 10.87 -10.20 9.06
C VAL A 73 10.10 -10.88 10.20
N GLY A 74 8.82 -11.09 9.99
CA GLY A 74 7.87 -11.62 10.97
C GLY A 74 7.24 -10.55 11.88
N SER A 75 7.78 -9.33 11.92
CA SER A 75 7.17 -8.22 12.67
C SER A 75 5.85 -7.81 12.05
N ARG A 76 4.92 -7.38 12.90
CA ARG A 76 3.55 -7.03 12.54
C ARG A 76 3.21 -5.61 12.96
N ASN A 77 2.23 -5.02 12.28
CA ASN A 77 1.51 -3.86 12.73
C ASN A 77 0.00 -4.12 12.58
N SER A 78 -0.74 -3.99 13.67
CA SER A 78 -2.18 -4.15 13.67
C SER A 78 -2.88 -2.91 13.13
N THR A 79 -4.04 -3.11 12.49
CA THR A 79 -4.89 -2.02 11.98
C THR A 79 -4.13 -1.01 11.10
N TRP A 80 -3.25 -1.54 10.24
CA TRP A 80 -2.37 -0.70 9.41
C TRP A 80 -3.05 -0.16 8.17
N VAL A 81 -3.95 -0.92 7.58
CA VAL A 81 -4.68 -0.55 6.37
C VAL A 81 -6.16 -0.89 6.52
N ASP A 82 -7.01 -0.13 5.85
CA ASP A 82 -8.44 -0.37 5.81
C ASP A 82 -8.83 -0.90 4.43
N ILE A 83 -9.53 -2.03 4.41
CA ILE A 83 -10.12 -2.61 3.21
C ILE A 83 -11.56 -2.15 3.10
N ILE A 84 -11.91 -1.60 1.95
CA ILE A 84 -13.27 -1.25 1.59
C ILE A 84 -13.77 -2.33 0.65
N TRP A 85 -14.83 -3.03 1.04
CA TRP A 85 -15.29 -4.23 0.35
C TRP A 85 -16.15 -3.96 -0.88
N GLY A 86 -16.74 -2.75 -0.99
CA GLY A 86 -17.52 -2.36 -2.16
C GLY A 86 -18.97 -2.87 -2.16
N ASP A 87 -19.42 -3.49 -1.09
CA ASP A 87 -20.77 -4.00 -0.89
C ASP A 87 -21.65 -3.12 0.02
N GLY A 88 -21.12 -1.94 0.41
CA GLY A 88 -21.79 -1.01 1.31
C GLY A 88 -21.53 -1.27 2.80
N ASN A 89 -20.81 -2.32 3.16
CA ASN A 89 -20.37 -2.56 4.52
C ASN A 89 -19.26 -1.57 4.94
N ALA A 90 -19.08 -1.40 6.24
CA ALA A 90 -18.00 -0.58 6.79
C ALA A 90 -16.63 -1.12 6.37
N ALA A 91 -15.65 -0.22 6.27
CA ALA A 91 -14.27 -0.61 6.05
C ALA A 91 -13.75 -1.48 7.21
N GLU A 92 -12.90 -2.44 6.90
CA GLU A 92 -12.28 -3.34 7.86
C GLU A 92 -10.79 -3.05 7.99
N SER A 93 -10.34 -2.74 9.20
CA SER A 93 -8.92 -2.56 9.50
C SER A 93 -8.21 -3.90 9.61
N VAL A 94 -7.11 -4.07 8.90
CA VAL A 94 -6.38 -5.34 8.81
C VAL A 94 -4.92 -5.19 9.22
N ASP A 95 -4.34 -6.32 9.63
CA ASP A 95 -2.94 -6.38 10.05
C ASP A 95 -2.03 -6.59 8.84
N LEU A 96 -0.82 -6.04 8.94
CA LEU A 96 0.28 -6.36 8.04
C LEU A 96 1.42 -7.06 8.79
N ARG A 97 2.04 -8.04 8.14
CA ARG A 97 3.26 -8.73 8.59
C ARG A 97 4.36 -8.56 7.56
N THR A 98 5.56 -8.20 7.99
CA THR A 98 6.74 -8.16 7.12
C THR A 98 7.19 -9.57 6.76
N ILE A 99 7.26 -9.87 5.45
CA ILE A 99 7.63 -11.19 4.92
C ILE A 99 9.02 -11.24 4.31
N SER A 100 9.52 -10.10 3.82
CA SER A 100 10.89 -10.02 3.30
C SER A 100 11.44 -8.61 3.38
N ILE A 101 12.77 -8.49 3.37
CA ILE A 101 13.51 -7.23 3.36
C ILE A 101 14.62 -7.33 2.32
N ASP A 102 14.64 -6.40 1.40
CA ASP A 102 15.72 -6.22 0.44
C ASP A 102 16.54 -4.98 0.81
N SER A 103 17.71 -5.19 1.39
CA SER A 103 18.63 -4.13 1.78
C SER A 103 19.20 -3.37 0.57
N THR A 104 19.28 -4.03 -0.59
CA THR A 104 19.83 -3.42 -1.82
C THR A 104 18.92 -2.33 -2.36
N THR A 105 17.61 -2.53 -2.28
CA THR A 105 16.61 -1.54 -2.70
C THR A 105 16.09 -0.70 -1.54
N GLY A 106 16.39 -1.07 -0.29
CA GLY A 106 15.82 -0.47 0.92
C GLY A 106 14.30 -0.67 1.00
N SER A 107 13.84 -1.86 0.59
CA SER A 107 12.42 -2.20 0.50
C SER A 107 12.07 -3.36 1.39
N SER A 108 10.88 -3.31 1.95
CA SER A 108 10.28 -4.41 2.71
C SER A 108 8.96 -4.80 2.08
N LEU A 109 8.72 -6.10 1.95
CA LEU A 109 7.42 -6.62 1.56
C LEU A 109 6.63 -7.00 2.79
N THR A 110 5.35 -6.70 2.74
CA THR A 110 4.38 -7.12 3.76
C THR A 110 3.25 -7.88 3.12
N GLU A 111 2.67 -8.79 3.87
CA GLU A 111 1.42 -9.45 3.53
C GLU A 111 0.32 -9.03 4.51
N MET A 112 -0.92 -9.06 4.05
CA MET A 112 -2.11 -8.84 4.84
C MET A 112 -2.57 -10.15 5.48
N GLY A 113 -3.11 -10.07 6.69
CA GLY A 113 -3.68 -11.24 7.35
C GLY A 113 -4.28 -10.94 8.71
N VAL A 114 -4.55 -11.99 9.44
CA VAL A 114 -5.12 -11.97 10.79
C VAL A 114 -4.18 -12.65 11.78
N TRP A 115 -3.95 -12.01 12.91
CA TRP A 115 -3.26 -12.62 14.04
C TRP A 115 -4.26 -13.05 15.10
N SER A 116 -4.38 -14.35 15.32
CA SER A 116 -5.25 -14.92 16.33
C SER A 116 -4.61 -16.11 17.00
N SER A 117 -4.78 -16.22 18.32
CA SER A 117 -4.28 -17.35 19.12
C SER A 117 -2.79 -17.67 18.86
N SER A 118 -1.96 -16.63 18.72
CA SER A 118 -0.52 -16.76 18.42
C SER A 118 -0.20 -17.37 17.05
N VAL A 119 -1.16 -17.40 16.14
CA VAL A 119 -1.01 -17.88 14.76
C VAL A 119 -1.33 -16.76 13.78
N TRP A 120 -0.50 -16.65 12.75
CA TRP A 120 -0.77 -15.79 11.59
C TRP A 120 -1.51 -16.57 10.51
N THR A 121 -2.61 -16.00 10.04
CA THR A 121 -3.32 -16.51 8.85
C THR A 121 -3.22 -15.46 7.75
N THR A 122 -2.61 -15.82 6.63
CA THR A 122 -2.46 -14.92 5.47
C THR A 122 -3.81 -14.70 4.80
N GLY A 123 -4.10 -13.43 4.51
CA GLY A 123 -5.37 -12.98 3.93
C GLY A 123 -6.45 -12.76 4.99
N VAL A 124 -7.50 -12.08 4.57
CA VAL A 124 -8.71 -11.82 5.36
C VAL A 124 -9.92 -12.34 4.61
N THR A 125 -10.96 -12.71 5.34
CA THR A 125 -12.17 -13.29 4.75
C THR A 125 -13.31 -12.30 4.79
N HIS A 126 -14.09 -12.25 3.72
CA HIS A 126 -15.30 -11.44 3.64
C HIS A 126 -16.40 -12.22 2.92
N SER A 127 -17.64 -12.03 3.34
CA SER A 127 -18.79 -12.72 2.78
C SER A 127 -19.66 -11.74 2.03
N TYR A 128 -19.76 -11.93 0.72
CA TYR A 128 -20.59 -11.14 -0.17
C TYR A 128 -21.95 -11.79 -0.41
N PRO A 129 -23.04 -11.02 -0.47
CA PRO A 129 -24.32 -11.56 -0.93
C PRO A 129 -24.20 -12.10 -2.36
N ASP A 130 -24.68 -13.31 -2.60
CA ASP A 130 -24.84 -13.87 -3.92
C ASP A 130 -26.27 -13.59 -4.43
N ASN A 131 -26.39 -12.60 -5.27
CA ASN A 131 -27.65 -12.20 -5.91
C ASN A 131 -27.69 -12.62 -7.39
N GLY A 132 -26.97 -13.67 -7.76
CA GLY A 132 -26.68 -14.07 -9.14
C GLY A 132 -25.33 -13.50 -9.58
N THR A 133 -25.17 -13.20 -10.87
CA THR A 133 -23.93 -12.63 -11.40
C THR A 133 -23.69 -11.24 -10.82
N THR A 134 -22.75 -11.09 -9.88
CA THR A 134 -22.49 -9.85 -9.19
C THR A 134 -21.00 -9.50 -9.22
N GLU A 135 -20.70 -8.21 -9.45
CA GLU A 135 -19.35 -7.65 -9.38
C GLU A 135 -19.25 -6.69 -8.20
N TYR A 136 -18.29 -6.93 -7.32
CA TYR A 136 -17.88 -6.01 -6.27
C TYR A 136 -16.47 -5.51 -6.53
N VAL A 137 -16.10 -4.37 -5.94
CA VAL A 137 -14.74 -3.83 -6.04
C VAL A 137 -14.18 -3.68 -4.63
N ALA A 138 -13.32 -4.62 -4.24
CA ALA A 138 -12.57 -4.50 -3.00
C ALA A 138 -11.34 -3.62 -3.24
N TYR A 139 -11.09 -2.64 -2.37
CA TYR A 139 -9.97 -1.73 -2.54
C TYR A 139 -9.44 -1.18 -1.22
N TRP A 140 -8.25 -0.63 -1.28
CA TRP A 140 -7.62 0.16 -0.25
C TRP A 140 -6.94 1.37 -0.85
N THR A 141 -6.74 2.41 -0.05
CA THR A 141 -6.13 3.65 -0.51
C THR A 141 -5.10 4.14 0.49
N GLY A 142 -4.19 4.97 0.02
CA GLY A 142 -3.26 5.66 0.88
C GLY A 142 -2.61 6.83 0.17
N GLY A 143 -1.84 7.60 0.91
CA GLY A 143 -1.03 8.68 0.41
C GLY A 143 0.45 8.29 0.30
N ASP A 144 1.25 9.23 -0.18
CA ASP A 144 2.70 9.21 -0.01
C ASP A 144 3.45 8.11 -0.78
N ARG A 145 3.21 8.07 -2.10
CA ARG A 145 4.10 7.34 -3.01
C ARG A 145 5.54 7.82 -2.85
N ILE A 146 6.49 6.94 -3.14
CA ILE A 146 7.92 7.31 -3.13
C ILE A 146 8.17 8.56 -3.98
N SER A 147 9.16 9.36 -3.56
CA SER A 147 9.63 10.51 -4.33
C SER A 147 10.47 10.08 -5.55
N GLY A 148 10.65 11.00 -6.49
CA GLY A 148 11.51 10.78 -7.66
C GLY A 148 10.84 9.99 -8.79
N ILE A 149 9.55 9.74 -8.73
CA ILE A 149 8.81 9.14 -9.86
C ILE A 149 8.69 10.17 -10.98
N LYS A 150 9.26 9.85 -12.16
CA LYS A 150 9.33 10.77 -13.31
C LYS A 150 7.96 11.14 -13.91
N ASN A 151 6.92 10.33 -13.71
CA ASN A 151 5.57 10.59 -14.24
C ASN A 151 4.73 11.58 -13.41
N GLY A 152 5.35 12.33 -12.48
CA GLY A 152 4.65 13.34 -11.67
C GLY A 152 3.80 12.77 -10.52
N LEU A 153 3.91 11.48 -10.24
CA LEU A 153 3.13 10.79 -9.18
C LEU A 153 3.85 10.71 -7.83
N SER A 154 5.01 11.39 -7.69
CA SER A 154 5.72 11.48 -6.40
C SER A 154 4.84 12.11 -5.33
N ASN A 155 4.82 11.53 -4.13
CA ASN A 155 4.02 11.98 -2.97
C ASN A 155 2.51 12.07 -3.25
N LYS A 156 2.01 11.39 -4.26
CA LYS A 156 0.58 11.34 -4.58
C LYS A 156 -0.10 10.16 -3.88
N SER A 157 -1.40 10.28 -3.75
CA SER A 157 -2.25 9.17 -3.31
C SER A 157 -2.21 8.03 -4.32
N TRP A 158 -2.51 6.84 -3.84
CA TRP A 158 -2.61 5.62 -4.64
C TRP A 158 -3.83 4.81 -4.20
N ARG A 159 -4.29 3.95 -5.08
CA ARG A 159 -5.35 2.99 -4.83
C ARG A 159 -4.92 1.64 -5.39
N GLY A 160 -5.07 0.59 -4.59
CA GLY A 160 -5.02 -0.80 -5.01
C GLY A 160 -6.43 -1.36 -4.98
N GLU A 161 -6.84 -2.06 -6.03
CA GLU A 161 -8.18 -2.64 -6.10
C GLU A 161 -8.17 -4.00 -6.80
N THR A 162 -9.18 -4.79 -6.50
CA THR A 162 -9.50 -6.01 -7.22
C THR A 162 -11.01 -6.12 -7.43
N LYS A 163 -11.40 -6.64 -8.58
CA LYS A 163 -12.80 -6.99 -8.85
C LYS A 163 -13.07 -8.37 -8.28
N VAL A 164 -14.17 -8.49 -7.57
CA VAL A 164 -14.68 -9.74 -7.03
C VAL A 164 -15.94 -10.10 -7.78
N ASN A 165 -15.81 -11.00 -8.75
CA ASN A 165 -16.90 -11.47 -9.59
C ASN A 165 -17.37 -12.82 -9.07
N ILE A 166 -18.59 -12.89 -8.54
CA ILE A 166 -19.16 -14.05 -7.89
C ILE A 166 -20.57 -14.32 -8.37
N GLY A 167 -21.01 -15.57 -8.20
CA GLY A 167 -22.35 -16.04 -8.49
C GLY A 167 -22.68 -16.21 -9.97
N GLY A 168 -23.63 -17.03 -10.28
CA GLY A 168 -24.12 -17.28 -11.61
C GLY A 168 -23.04 -17.71 -12.60
N THR A 169 -22.72 -16.89 -13.60
CA THR A 169 -21.68 -17.18 -14.59
C THR A 169 -20.26 -17.12 -14.03
N TYR A 170 -20.08 -16.62 -12.81
CA TYR A 170 -18.80 -16.50 -12.13
C TYR A 170 -18.59 -17.54 -11.02
N ASP A 171 -19.43 -18.58 -10.96
CA ASP A 171 -19.28 -19.64 -9.96
C ASP A 171 -17.91 -20.32 -10.10
N GLY A 172 -17.21 -20.40 -8.97
CA GLY A 172 -15.86 -20.97 -8.91
C GLY A 172 -14.76 -20.06 -9.44
N ASN A 173 -15.08 -18.82 -9.83
CA ASN A 173 -14.09 -17.86 -10.30
C ASN A 173 -13.08 -17.50 -9.20
N VAL A 174 -11.86 -17.17 -9.62
CA VAL A 174 -10.77 -16.68 -8.78
C VAL A 174 -10.14 -15.45 -9.43
N SER A 175 -9.45 -14.62 -8.67
CA SER A 175 -8.71 -13.54 -9.28
C SER A 175 -7.39 -14.02 -9.88
N PRO A 176 -6.89 -13.37 -10.94
CA PRO A 176 -5.52 -13.55 -11.38
C PRO A 176 -4.52 -13.19 -10.26
N VAL A 177 -3.42 -13.91 -10.22
CA VAL A 177 -2.30 -13.68 -9.30
C VAL A 177 -1.11 -13.14 -10.06
N SER A 178 -0.65 -11.95 -9.66
CA SER A 178 0.55 -11.35 -10.22
C SER A 178 1.80 -12.08 -9.76
N ALA A 179 2.64 -12.50 -10.69
CA ALA A 179 3.98 -13.04 -10.44
C ALA A 179 5.10 -12.01 -10.69
N VAL A 180 4.73 -10.75 -10.90
CA VAL A 180 5.69 -9.67 -11.16
C VAL A 180 6.50 -9.40 -9.88
N PRO A 181 7.84 -9.39 -9.93
CA PRO A 181 8.65 -8.93 -8.82
C PRO A 181 8.25 -7.50 -8.42
N PRO A 182 8.11 -7.21 -7.12
CA PRO A 182 7.60 -5.90 -6.67
C PRO A 182 8.50 -4.73 -7.03
N ILE A 183 9.79 -4.98 -7.18
CA ILE A 183 10.78 -3.97 -7.58
C ILE A 183 11.80 -4.64 -8.50
N VAL A 184 11.97 -4.06 -9.67
CA VAL A 184 12.98 -4.48 -10.64
C VAL A 184 13.96 -3.32 -10.82
N LYS A 185 15.24 -3.58 -10.56
CA LYS A 185 16.32 -2.67 -10.93
C LYS A 185 16.77 -2.99 -12.35
N VAL A 186 16.69 -2.00 -13.21
CA VAL A 186 17.24 -2.09 -14.55
C VAL A 186 18.39 -1.10 -14.67
N GLN A 187 19.43 -1.49 -15.40
CA GLN A 187 20.51 -0.59 -15.75
C GLN A 187 19.96 0.38 -16.80
N ASP A 188 20.06 1.68 -16.53
CA ASP A 188 19.71 2.71 -17.51
C ASP A 188 20.78 2.68 -18.61
N ASN A 189 20.50 1.92 -19.65
CA ASN A 189 21.28 1.97 -20.88
C ASN A 189 20.52 2.86 -21.86
N THR A 190 21.03 4.05 -22.09
CA THR A 190 20.39 5.09 -22.92
C THR A 190 20.21 4.68 -24.39
N THR A 191 20.75 3.55 -24.82
CA THR A 191 20.73 3.08 -26.20
C THR A 191 19.73 1.95 -26.47
N ASP A 192 19.26 1.27 -25.43
CA ASP A 192 18.38 0.10 -25.57
C ASP A 192 16.98 0.36 -25.03
N ASN A 193 15.97 -0.15 -25.72
CA ASN A 193 14.60 -0.15 -25.23
C ASN A 193 14.47 -1.16 -24.07
N PHE A 194 13.96 -0.70 -22.94
CA PHE A 194 13.59 -1.59 -21.85
C PHE A 194 12.29 -2.30 -22.19
N MET A 195 12.32 -3.63 -22.23
CA MET A 195 11.13 -4.47 -22.34
C MET A 195 10.91 -5.19 -21.02
N TYR A 196 9.71 -5.10 -20.49
CA TYR A 196 9.32 -5.78 -19.27
C TYR A 196 8.04 -6.56 -19.49
N GLN A 197 8.09 -7.86 -19.22
CA GLN A 197 6.93 -8.73 -19.32
C GLN A 197 6.18 -8.72 -17.99
N VAL A 198 4.94 -8.25 -18.01
CA VAL A 198 4.02 -8.40 -16.87
C VAL A 198 3.49 -9.83 -16.88
N VAL A 199 3.80 -10.58 -15.83
CA VAL A 199 3.37 -11.98 -15.70
C VAL A 199 2.30 -12.08 -14.63
N ALA A 200 1.18 -12.70 -14.99
CA ALA A 200 0.14 -13.12 -14.07
C ALA A 200 -0.35 -14.50 -14.46
N THR A 201 -0.91 -15.23 -13.51
CA THR A 201 -1.52 -16.53 -13.72
C THR A 201 -2.94 -16.53 -13.20
N ASP A 202 -3.82 -17.24 -13.87
CA ASP A 202 -5.16 -17.54 -13.41
C ASP A 202 -5.26 -19.01 -13.06
N ALA A 203 -5.81 -19.35 -11.87
CA ALA A 203 -5.80 -20.72 -11.37
C ALA A 203 -6.81 -21.63 -12.09
N ILE A 204 -7.85 -21.07 -12.68
CA ILE A 204 -8.87 -21.80 -13.45
C ILE A 204 -8.65 -21.72 -14.95
N GLY A 205 -7.60 -21.01 -15.39
CA GLY A 205 -7.15 -20.97 -16.78
C GLY A 205 -7.85 -19.92 -17.64
N ASP A 206 -8.42 -18.90 -17.04
CA ASP A 206 -9.04 -17.79 -17.77
C ASP A 206 -8.02 -17.01 -18.60
N ASN A 207 -8.47 -16.51 -19.75
CA ASN A 207 -7.66 -15.68 -20.60
C ASN A 207 -7.40 -14.32 -19.96
N LEU A 208 -6.12 -13.99 -19.76
CA LEU A 208 -5.72 -12.73 -19.15
C LEU A 208 -5.55 -11.63 -20.20
N SER A 209 -6.06 -10.45 -19.88
CA SER A 209 -5.80 -9.22 -20.64
C SER A 209 -5.18 -8.17 -19.71
N TYR A 210 -4.38 -7.27 -20.28
CA TYR A 210 -3.66 -6.26 -19.54
C TYR A 210 -4.06 -4.87 -20.02
N ARG A 211 -4.25 -3.95 -19.07
CA ARG A 211 -4.49 -2.54 -19.36
C ARG A 211 -3.81 -1.66 -18.32
N TRP A 212 -3.55 -0.43 -18.68
CA TRP A 212 -3.12 0.57 -17.69
C TRP A 212 -4.27 0.90 -16.74
N GLY A 213 -3.94 1.16 -15.48
CA GLY A 213 -4.89 1.74 -14.54
C GLY A 213 -5.29 3.16 -14.99
N THR A 214 -6.54 3.50 -14.84
CA THR A 214 -7.11 4.83 -15.14
C THR A 214 -7.16 5.69 -13.89
#